data_844a7a48ca3007ec01780c9853f9e999
#
_entry.id   844a7a48ca3007ec01780c9853f9e999
#
_cell.length_a   1.000
_cell.length_b   1.000
_cell.length_c   1.000
_cell.angle_alpha   90.00
_cell.angle_beta   90.00
_cell.angle_gamma   90.00
#
_symmetry.space_group_name_H-M   'P 1'
#
loop_
_entity.id
_entity.type
_entity.pdbx_description
1 polymer ?
#
loop_
_entity_poly.entity_id
_entity_poly.type
_entity_poly.pdbx_seq_one_letter_code
_entity_poly.pdbx_strand_id
1 'polypeptide(L)'
;MDLLKKKILEEGEVYEGNILKVDGFLNHRIDIPFMQEVAKEFHRLFKDEGVNKILTIEASGIAIGALVAQEFGCPLVFAKKTKTKNIAGDVYTSKVESFTHGTTYDIIVSKRYLDENDKILIVDDFLAIGNALKGLISLVNDSGASLAG
;
A
#
# COMPACT_ATOMS: atom_id res chain seq x y z
N MET A 1 17.56 -2.56 3.12
CA MET A 1 17.58 -3.07 1.74
C MET A 1 18.50 -2.23 0.87
N ASP A 2 19.70 -2.73 0.62
CA ASP A 2 20.72 -1.95 -0.11
C ASP A 2 20.41 -1.83 -1.60
N LEU A 3 19.73 -2.84 -2.16
CA LEU A 3 19.29 -2.83 -3.56
C LEU A 3 18.38 -1.62 -3.88
N LEU A 4 17.39 -1.35 -3.03
CA LEU A 4 16.49 -0.19 -3.20
C LEU A 4 17.24 1.14 -3.07
N LYS A 5 18.14 1.26 -2.08
CA LYS A 5 18.97 2.46 -1.91
C LYS A 5 19.84 2.71 -3.14
N LYS A 6 20.49 1.66 -3.66
CA LYS A 6 21.30 1.76 -4.87
C LYS A 6 20.48 2.22 -6.07
N LYS A 7 19.31 1.60 -6.31
CA LYS A 7 18.41 1.97 -7.41
C LYS A 7 17.96 3.43 -7.32
N ILE A 8 17.62 3.90 -6.11
CA ILE A 8 17.25 5.30 -5.88
C ILE A 8 18.42 6.24 -6.19
N LEU A 9 19.65 5.90 -5.79
CA LEU A 9 20.83 6.72 -6.06
C LEU A 9 21.22 6.76 -7.55
N GLU A 10 20.96 5.69 -8.28
CA GLU A 10 21.30 5.56 -9.71
C GLU A 10 20.23 6.15 -10.65
N GLU A 11 18.96 6.01 -10.31
CA GLU A 11 17.83 6.36 -11.21
C GLU A 11 16.83 7.35 -10.61
N GLY A 12 16.95 7.67 -9.31
CA GLY A 12 16.10 8.67 -8.67
C GLY A 12 16.52 10.09 -9.01
N GLU A 13 15.55 10.98 -9.17
CA GLU A 13 15.77 12.40 -9.39
C GLU A 13 15.31 13.20 -8.17
N VAL A 14 16.12 14.16 -7.74
CA VAL A 14 15.75 15.07 -6.63
C VAL A 14 15.45 16.45 -7.19
N TYR A 15 14.26 16.94 -6.90
CA TYR A 15 13.80 18.26 -7.28
C TYR A 15 13.85 19.25 -6.09
N GLU A 16 13.71 20.53 -6.38
CA GLU A 16 13.60 21.57 -5.36
C GLU A 16 12.49 21.25 -4.34
N GLY A 17 12.75 21.52 -3.06
CA GLY A 17 11.82 21.18 -1.98
C GLY A 17 11.97 19.76 -1.44
N ASN A 18 13.10 19.08 -1.70
CA ASN A 18 13.39 17.71 -1.26
C ASN A 18 12.38 16.67 -1.82
N ILE A 19 11.88 16.89 -3.02
CA ILE A 19 10.98 15.96 -3.69
C ILE A 19 11.81 14.87 -4.37
N LEU A 20 11.72 13.64 -3.90
CA LEU A 20 12.31 12.48 -4.57
C LEU A 20 11.34 11.92 -5.61
N LYS A 21 11.79 11.83 -6.85
CA LYS A 21 11.06 11.23 -7.97
C LYS A 21 11.69 9.88 -8.34
N VAL A 22 10.90 8.85 -8.32
CA VAL A 22 11.29 7.45 -8.63
C VAL A 22 10.29 6.78 -9.59
N ASP A 23 9.59 7.62 -10.36
CA ASP A 23 8.54 7.21 -11.28
C ASP A 23 9.05 6.31 -12.42
N GLY A 24 10.33 6.37 -12.72
CA GLY A 24 10.98 5.55 -13.75
C GLY A 24 11.08 4.06 -13.42
N PHE A 25 10.87 3.65 -12.15
CA PHE A 25 10.96 2.23 -11.78
C PHE A 25 9.94 1.77 -10.73
N LEU A 26 9.21 2.69 -10.06
CA LEU A 26 8.36 2.34 -8.93
C LEU A 26 6.87 2.57 -9.20
N ASN A 27 6.44 3.77 -9.61
CA ASN A 27 5.03 4.15 -9.55
C ASN A 27 4.42 4.80 -10.81
N HIS A 28 5.19 4.93 -11.89
CA HIS A 28 4.68 5.28 -13.21
C HIS A 28 5.08 4.22 -14.25
N ARG A 29 6.38 4.02 -14.45
CA ARG A 29 6.92 2.82 -15.07
C ARG A 29 7.36 1.87 -13.95
N ILE A 30 7.00 0.60 -14.04
CA ILE A 30 7.30 -0.38 -13.01
C ILE A 30 8.37 -1.33 -13.53
N ASP A 31 9.54 -1.32 -12.91
CA ASP A 31 10.61 -2.28 -13.18
C ASP A 31 10.30 -3.60 -12.47
N ILE A 32 9.59 -4.49 -13.16
CA ILE A 32 9.09 -5.75 -12.58
C ILE A 32 10.22 -6.61 -11.99
N PRO A 33 11.34 -6.88 -12.69
CA PRO A 33 12.43 -7.66 -12.11
C PRO A 33 12.97 -7.07 -10.80
N PHE A 34 13.14 -5.75 -10.76
CA PHE A 34 13.57 -5.05 -9.56
C PHE A 34 12.52 -5.14 -8.44
N MET A 35 11.25 -4.92 -8.76
CA MET A 35 10.16 -4.96 -7.78
C MET A 35 9.89 -6.36 -7.23
N GLN A 36 10.22 -7.42 -7.97
CA GLN A 36 10.22 -8.79 -7.45
C GLN A 36 11.27 -8.98 -6.35
N GLU A 37 12.46 -8.42 -6.50
CA GLU A 37 13.46 -8.48 -5.42
C GLU A 37 13.02 -7.67 -4.19
N VAL A 38 12.34 -6.55 -4.38
CA VAL A 38 11.70 -5.80 -3.28
C VAL A 38 10.64 -6.66 -2.58
N ALA A 39 9.78 -7.34 -3.33
CA ALA A 39 8.74 -8.22 -2.78
C ALA A 39 9.32 -9.38 -1.97
N LYS A 40 10.40 -10.01 -2.44
CA LYS A 40 11.13 -11.05 -1.69
C LYS A 40 11.67 -10.52 -0.36
N GLU A 41 12.11 -9.27 -0.31
CA GLU A 41 12.59 -8.67 0.93
C GLU A 41 11.43 -8.42 1.91
N PHE A 42 10.25 -8.00 1.45
CA PHE A 42 9.06 -7.95 2.29
C PHE A 42 8.74 -9.34 2.86
N HIS A 43 8.74 -10.37 2.02
CA HIS A 43 8.51 -11.74 2.49
C HIS A 43 9.56 -12.16 3.53
N ARG A 44 10.84 -11.89 3.29
CA ARG A 44 11.92 -12.22 4.25
C ARG A 44 11.71 -11.57 5.62
N LEU A 45 11.20 -10.33 5.63
CA LEU A 45 10.98 -9.57 6.87
C LEU A 45 9.75 -10.02 7.66
N PHE A 46 8.68 -10.46 6.98
CA PHE A 46 7.38 -10.73 7.59
C PHE A 46 6.88 -12.18 7.46
N LYS A 47 7.71 -13.11 6.94
CA LYS A 47 7.30 -14.51 6.71
C LYS A 47 6.82 -15.24 7.96
N ASP A 48 7.31 -14.88 9.12
CA ASP A 48 7.01 -15.53 10.40
C ASP A 48 5.85 -14.83 11.15
N GLU A 49 5.28 -13.76 10.58
CA GLU A 49 4.19 -12.98 11.17
C GLU A 49 2.79 -13.54 10.87
N GLY A 50 2.69 -14.62 10.10
CA GLY A 50 1.41 -15.27 9.76
C GLY A 50 0.53 -14.46 8.80
N VAL A 51 1.15 -13.61 7.95
CA VAL A 51 0.44 -12.80 6.94
C VAL A 51 -0.38 -13.70 6.02
N ASN A 52 -1.67 -13.42 5.91
CA ASN A 52 -2.59 -14.14 5.03
C ASN A 52 -3.31 -13.23 4.01
N LYS A 53 -3.05 -11.92 4.07
CA LYS A 53 -3.62 -10.93 3.15
C LYS A 53 -2.77 -9.68 3.06
N ILE A 54 -2.60 -9.15 1.86
CA ILE A 54 -1.95 -7.86 1.62
C ILE A 54 -3.03 -6.79 1.44
N LEU A 55 -2.83 -5.62 2.05
CA LEU A 55 -3.68 -4.45 1.89
C LEU A 55 -2.87 -3.28 1.35
N THR A 56 -3.41 -2.60 0.35
CA THR A 56 -2.82 -1.37 -0.21
C THR A 56 -3.89 -0.36 -0.59
N ILE A 57 -3.49 0.72 -1.24
CA ILE A 57 -4.40 1.75 -1.78
C ILE A 57 -4.17 1.97 -3.27
N GLU A 58 -5.25 2.20 -4.05
CA GLU A 58 -5.12 2.56 -5.46
C GLU A 58 -4.45 3.93 -5.64
N ALA A 59 -3.67 4.15 -6.70
CA ALA A 59 -3.39 3.19 -7.77
C ALA A 59 -1.97 2.61 -7.66
N SER A 60 -0.97 3.40 -7.23
CA SER A 60 0.47 3.07 -7.29
C SER A 60 0.87 1.89 -6.40
N GLY A 61 0.25 1.74 -5.23
CA GLY A 61 0.49 0.62 -4.32
C GLY A 61 0.07 -0.75 -4.88
N ILE A 62 -0.84 -0.79 -5.87
CA ILE A 62 -1.36 -2.07 -6.40
C ILE A 62 -0.26 -2.93 -7.02
N ALA A 63 0.65 -2.32 -7.76
CA ALA A 63 1.70 -3.09 -8.45
C ALA A 63 2.65 -3.79 -7.48
N ILE A 64 3.20 -3.05 -6.52
CA ILE A 64 4.08 -3.64 -5.48
C ILE A 64 3.30 -4.60 -4.58
N GLY A 65 2.07 -4.24 -4.21
CA GLY A 65 1.20 -5.09 -3.40
C GLY A 65 0.91 -6.44 -4.06
N ALA A 66 0.72 -6.47 -5.39
CA ALA A 66 0.50 -7.70 -6.13
C ALA A 66 1.72 -8.63 -6.12
N LEU A 67 2.92 -8.07 -6.28
CA LEU A 67 4.16 -8.84 -6.22
C LEU A 67 4.43 -9.38 -4.81
N VAL A 68 4.18 -8.56 -3.78
CA VAL A 68 4.29 -9.01 -2.38
C VAL A 68 3.26 -10.10 -2.07
N ALA A 69 2.01 -9.95 -2.51
CA ALA A 69 0.97 -10.96 -2.34
C ALA A 69 1.34 -12.30 -3.03
N GLN A 70 1.99 -12.23 -4.18
CA GLN A 70 2.53 -13.41 -4.87
C GLN A 70 3.58 -14.12 -4.04
N GLU A 71 4.52 -13.41 -3.42
CA GLU A 71 5.57 -14.00 -2.57
C GLU A 71 4.98 -14.65 -1.30
N PHE A 72 3.92 -14.07 -0.73
CA PHE A 72 3.21 -14.64 0.41
C PHE A 72 2.20 -15.75 0.05
N GLY A 73 1.88 -15.92 -1.24
CA GLY A 73 0.86 -16.88 -1.69
C GLY A 73 -0.55 -16.52 -1.18
N CYS A 74 -0.84 -15.23 -1.00
CA CYS A 74 -2.09 -14.75 -0.41
C CYS A 74 -2.78 -13.70 -1.31
N PRO A 75 -4.07 -13.41 -1.09
CA PRO A 75 -4.77 -12.38 -1.86
C PRO A 75 -4.27 -10.96 -1.54
N LEU A 76 -4.36 -10.08 -2.56
CA LEU A 76 -4.26 -8.64 -2.42
C LEU A 76 -5.66 -8.02 -2.38
N VAL A 77 -5.90 -7.17 -1.40
CA VAL A 77 -7.03 -6.25 -1.35
C VAL A 77 -6.51 -4.81 -1.49
N PHE A 78 -7.19 -3.96 -2.24
CA PHE A 78 -6.82 -2.55 -2.30
C PHE A 78 -8.01 -1.65 -1.98
N ALA A 79 -7.75 -0.64 -1.16
CA ALA A 79 -8.70 0.40 -0.86
C ALA A 79 -8.89 1.30 -2.09
N LYS A 80 -10.15 1.60 -2.41
CA LYS A 80 -10.51 2.50 -3.50
C LYS A 80 -10.72 3.92 -2.99
N LYS A 81 -10.20 4.90 -3.73
CA LYS A 81 -10.46 6.32 -3.46
C LYS A 81 -11.84 6.68 -3.98
N THR A 82 -12.64 7.34 -3.16
CA THR A 82 -13.97 7.83 -3.57
C THR A 82 -14.17 9.29 -3.21
N LYS A 83 -14.90 9.99 -4.07
CA LYS A 83 -15.34 11.37 -3.84
C LYS A 83 -16.81 11.45 -3.43
N THR A 84 -17.54 10.35 -3.48
CA THR A 84 -19.00 10.33 -3.25
C THR A 84 -19.34 9.87 -1.84
N LYS A 85 -20.25 10.63 -1.21
CA LYS A 85 -20.80 10.28 0.12
C LYS A 85 -21.77 9.10 0.09
N ASN A 86 -22.28 8.72 -1.09
CA ASN A 86 -23.22 7.61 -1.26
C ASN A 86 -22.47 6.38 -1.78
N ILE A 87 -21.86 5.63 -0.86
CA ILE A 87 -21.22 4.36 -1.18
C ILE A 87 -22.29 3.28 -1.04
N ALA A 88 -22.72 2.74 -2.18
CA ALA A 88 -23.65 1.61 -2.20
C ALA A 88 -22.88 0.33 -1.81
N GLY A 89 -23.33 -0.33 -0.76
CA GLY A 89 -22.78 -1.62 -0.32
C GLY A 89 -22.23 -1.60 1.09
N ASP A 90 -21.91 -2.79 1.58
CA ASP A 90 -21.34 -2.99 2.93
C ASP A 90 -19.83 -2.83 2.87
N VAL A 91 -19.34 -1.66 3.26
CA VAL A 91 -17.93 -1.26 3.16
C VAL A 91 -17.41 -0.72 4.50
N TYR A 92 -16.11 -0.90 4.72
CA TYR A 92 -15.34 -0.10 5.67
C TYR A 92 -14.91 1.19 4.98
N THR A 93 -14.92 2.31 5.70
CA THR A 93 -14.59 3.64 5.16
C THR A 93 -13.65 4.37 6.11
N SER A 94 -12.61 4.97 5.57
CA SER A 94 -11.72 5.87 6.33
C SER A 94 -11.44 7.14 5.54
N LYS A 95 -11.24 8.25 6.25
CA LYS A 95 -10.87 9.55 5.66
C LYS A 95 -9.36 9.69 5.59
N VAL A 96 -8.89 10.15 4.44
CA VAL A 96 -7.48 10.44 4.19
C VAL A 96 -7.34 11.88 3.70
N GLU A 97 -6.47 12.63 4.35
CA GLU A 97 -6.09 13.97 3.90
C GLU A 97 -4.93 13.88 2.90
N SER A 98 -5.14 14.44 1.70
CA SER A 98 -4.07 14.58 0.71
C SER A 98 -3.17 15.75 1.07
N PHE A 99 -1.90 15.46 1.35
CA PHE A 99 -0.92 16.52 1.60
C PHE A 99 -0.69 17.41 0.38
N THR A 100 -0.63 16.81 -0.81
CA THR A 100 -0.29 17.51 -2.06
C THR A 100 -1.40 18.44 -2.56
N HIS A 101 -2.66 18.16 -2.23
CA HIS A 101 -3.81 18.89 -2.77
C HIS A 101 -4.68 19.57 -1.70
N GLY A 102 -4.36 19.42 -0.40
CA GLY A 102 -5.16 19.98 0.69
C GLY A 102 -6.61 19.49 0.70
N THR A 103 -6.91 18.38 0.01
CA THR A 103 -8.25 17.82 -0.12
C THR A 103 -8.38 16.53 0.69
N THR A 104 -9.52 16.36 1.33
CA THR A 104 -9.89 15.11 2.00
C THR A 104 -10.64 14.21 1.04
N TYR A 105 -10.33 12.93 1.01
CA TYR A 105 -11.07 11.90 0.29
C TYR A 105 -11.31 10.69 1.17
N ASP A 106 -12.36 9.96 0.86
CA ASP A 106 -12.63 8.69 1.54
C ASP A 106 -11.96 7.54 0.80
N ILE A 107 -11.44 6.59 1.57
CA ILE A 107 -11.00 5.30 1.07
C ILE A 107 -11.95 4.21 1.56
N ILE A 108 -12.22 3.23 0.72
CA ILE A 108 -13.19 2.17 1.01
C ILE A 108 -12.65 0.80 0.66
N VAL A 109 -13.06 -0.18 1.48
CA VAL A 109 -12.88 -1.62 1.21
C VAL A 109 -14.20 -2.34 1.48
N SER A 110 -14.60 -3.24 0.58
CA SER A 110 -15.79 -4.08 0.82
C SER A 110 -15.55 -5.02 2.00
N LYS A 111 -16.52 -5.12 2.91
CA LYS A 111 -16.51 -6.05 4.05
C LYS A 111 -16.43 -7.53 3.63
N ARG A 112 -16.72 -7.83 2.38
CA ARG A 112 -16.56 -9.19 1.82
C ARG A 112 -15.10 -9.65 1.74
N TYR A 113 -14.15 -8.71 1.74
CA TYR A 113 -12.74 -8.97 1.45
C TYR A 113 -11.81 -8.68 2.62
N LEU A 114 -12.36 -8.22 3.75
CA LEU A 114 -11.60 -7.90 4.94
C LEU A 114 -12.42 -8.24 6.19
N ASP A 115 -11.93 -9.14 7.03
CA ASP A 115 -12.61 -9.59 8.24
C ASP A 115 -11.63 -9.89 9.39
N GLU A 116 -12.19 -10.29 10.53
CA GLU A 116 -11.48 -10.54 11.79
C GLU A 116 -10.48 -11.71 11.75
N ASN A 117 -10.56 -12.59 10.75
CA ASN A 117 -9.63 -13.72 10.58
C ASN A 117 -8.39 -13.33 9.79
N ASP A 118 -8.33 -12.10 9.28
CA ASP A 118 -7.24 -11.63 8.46
C ASP A 118 -6.05 -11.17 9.31
N LYS A 119 -4.85 -11.55 8.86
CA LYS A 119 -3.57 -11.03 9.32
C LYS A 119 -2.95 -10.20 8.20
N ILE A 120 -3.04 -8.90 8.33
CA ILE A 120 -2.80 -7.94 7.25
C ILE A 120 -1.36 -7.42 7.28
N LEU A 121 -0.70 -7.47 6.12
CA LEU A 121 0.47 -6.64 5.84
C LEU A 121 0.06 -5.49 4.92
N ILE A 122 0.26 -4.25 5.36
CA ILE A 122 0.04 -3.06 4.55
C ILE A 122 1.28 -2.78 3.71
N VAL A 123 1.08 -2.58 2.40
CA VAL A 123 2.15 -2.30 1.46
C VAL A 123 1.77 -1.08 0.63
N ASP A 124 2.66 -0.09 0.53
CA ASP A 124 2.46 1.09 -0.32
C ASP A 124 3.79 1.51 -0.95
N ASP A 125 3.75 2.36 -1.99
CA ASP A 125 4.94 2.85 -2.70
C ASP A 125 5.64 4.00 -1.94
N PHE A 126 4.90 4.88 -1.31
CA PHE A 126 5.42 6.04 -0.59
C PHE A 126 4.71 6.29 0.74
N LEU A 127 5.49 6.45 1.80
CA LEU A 127 4.95 6.81 3.11
C LEU A 127 4.49 8.27 3.17
N ALA A 128 5.20 9.19 2.51
CA ALA A 128 5.02 10.64 2.65
C ALA A 128 4.89 11.06 4.13
N ILE A 129 3.76 11.65 4.51
CA ILE A 129 3.45 12.00 5.91
C ILE A 129 2.62 10.93 6.64
N GLY A 130 2.35 9.80 5.97
CA GLY A 130 1.67 8.64 6.55
C GLY A 130 0.14 8.74 6.62
N ASN A 131 -0.51 9.70 5.97
CA ASN A 131 -1.97 9.82 6.03
C ASN A 131 -2.68 8.64 5.36
N ALA A 132 -2.19 8.15 4.22
CA ALA A 132 -2.73 6.96 3.58
C ALA A 132 -2.57 5.72 4.48
N LEU A 133 -1.39 5.55 5.08
CA LEU A 133 -1.12 4.45 6.02
C LEU A 133 -2.08 4.49 7.22
N LYS A 134 -2.29 5.66 7.83
CA LYS A 134 -3.27 5.82 8.94
C LYS A 134 -4.68 5.44 8.51
N GLY A 135 -5.09 5.82 7.30
CA GLY A 135 -6.38 5.44 6.74
C GLY A 135 -6.52 3.93 6.57
N LEU A 136 -5.48 3.26 6.04
CA LEU A 136 -5.46 1.80 5.89
C LEU A 136 -5.49 1.08 7.24
N ILE A 137 -4.73 1.57 8.23
CA ILE A 137 -4.77 1.03 9.61
C ILE A 137 -6.17 1.16 10.21
N SER A 138 -6.88 2.28 9.97
CA SER A 138 -8.27 2.44 10.41
C SER A 138 -9.18 1.36 9.81
N LEU A 139 -9.06 1.08 8.51
CA LEU A 139 -9.84 0.01 7.86
C LEU A 139 -9.55 -1.37 8.44
N VAL A 140 -8.29 -1.66 8.78
CA VAL A 140 -7.89 -2.92 9.45
C VAL A 140 -8.57 -3.01 10.83
N ASN A 141 -8.50 -1.95 11.63
CA ASN A 141 -9.13 -1.92 12.95
C ASN A 141 -10.64 -2.08 12.88
N ASP A 142 -11.31 -1.39 11.94
CA ASP A 142 -12.76 -1.44 11.77
C ASP A 142 -13.25 -2.82 11.32
N SER A 143 -12.40 -3.60 10.64
CA SER A 143 -12.71 -4.96 10.22
C SER A 143 -12.52 -6.01 11.31
N GLY A 144 -11.85 -5.66 12.41
CA GLY A 144 -11.43 -6.60 13.44
C GLY A 144 -10.20 -7.42 13.06
N ALA A 145 -9.62 -7.21 11.88
CA ALA A 145 -8.40 -7.86 11.44
C ALA A 145 -7.20 -7.47 12.30
N SER A 146 -6.16 -8.30 12.29
CA SER A 146 -4.91 -8.01 12.97
C SER A 146 -3.86 -7.51 12.00
N LEU A 147 -3.06 -6.52 12.44
CA LEU A 147 -1.96 -5.95 11.66
C LEU A 147 -0.67 -6.75 11.93
N ALA A 148 0.03 -7.13 10.84
CA ALA A 148 1.35 -7.74 10.92
C ALA A 148 2.46 -6.68 10.76
N GLY A 149 2.22 -5.65 9.93
CA GLY A 149 3.16 -4.58 9.67
C GLY A 149 2.68 -3.64 8.59
#